data_46fead272055370cc3995fe979b66cfd
#
_entry.id   46fead272055370cc3995fe979b66cfd
#
_cell.length_a   1.000
_cell.length_b   1.000
_cell.length_c   1.000
_cell.angle_alpha   90.00
_cell.angle_beta   90.00
_cell.angle_gamma   90.00
#
_symmetry.space_group_name_H-M   'P 1'
#
loop_
_entity.id
_entity.type
_entity.pdbx_description
1 polymer ?
#
loop_
_entity_poly.entity_id
_entity_poly.type
_entity_poly.pdbx_seq_one_letter_code
_entity_poly.pdbx_strand_id
1 'polypeptide(L)'
;MFRRFIAGSASVLAAMSCASAHITLEQQQAPVASSYKAVMRVPHGCDGAATTSIRIRIPEGVIGVKPMPKPGWQLNVVSGKYAKPYTLRGAKMTEGVTELSWSGGKLPDAYYDEFVFTSVLAEELEAGKTVYFPVVQECEKGIHRWIEIPKDGEHGAQGEGGPQPAPGLRLLPKR
;
A
#
# COMPACT_ATOMS: atom_id res chain seq x y z
N MET A 1 21.95 61.67 -24.54
CA MET A 1 21.35 60.36 -24.90
C MET A 1 21.58 59.41 -23.76
N PHE A 2 20.60 59.21 -22.85
CA PHE A 2 20.68 58.26 -21.75
C PHE A 2 19.93 56.96 -22.10
N ARG A 3 20.66 55.87 -22.30
CA ARG A 3 20.07 54.53 -22.47
C ARG A 3 19.74 53.91 -21.10
N ARG A 4 18.48 53.79 -20.79
CA ARG A 4 17.98 53.06 -19.63
C ARG A 4 18.00 51.56 -19.93
N PHE A 5 18.83 50.80 -19.20
CA PHE A 5 18.80 49.32 -19.18
C PHE A 5 17.70 48.90 -18.19
N ILE A 6 16.66 48.24 -18.70
CA ILE A 6 15.65 47.56 -17.88
C ILE A 6 16.16 46.15 -17.63
N ALA A 7 16.58 45.88 -16.38
CA ALA A 7 16.90 44.51 -15.95
C ALA A 7 15.58 43.77 -15.64
N GLY A 8 15.20 42.84 -16.50
CA GLY A 8 14.09 41.96 -16.29
C GLY A 8 14.45 40.85 -15.30
N SER A 9 13.89 40.88 -14.09
CA SER A 9 13.98 39.75 -13.13
C SER A 9 13.10 38.61 -13.62
N ALA A 10 13.71 37.51 -14.06
CA ALA A 10 13.01 36.26 -14.34
C ALA A 10 12.78 35.53 -13.00
N SER A 11 11.53 35.54 -12.54
CA SER A 11 11.10 34.72 -11.40
C SER A 11 11.01 33.25 -11.83
N VAL A 12 11.94 32.43 -11.36
CA VAL A 12 11.88 30.97 -11.51
C VAL A 12 10.84 30.46 -10.51
N LEU A 13 9.66 30.10 -11.01
CA LEU A 13 8.69 29.31 -10.23
C LEU A 13 9.27 27.91 -10.07
N ALA A 14 9.77 27.58 -8.88
CA ALA A 14 10.08 26.22 -8.48
C ALA A 14 8.75 25.45 -8.39
N ALA A 15 8.49 24.54 -9.34
CA ALA A 15 7.41 23.57 -9.22
C ALA A 15 7.77 22.62 -8.08
N MET A 16 7.12 22.78 -6.91
CA MET A 16 7.16 21.80 -5.84
C MET A 16 6.44 20.56 -6.35
N SER A 17 7.20 19.53 -6.73
CA SER A 17 6.66 18.19 -6.94
C SER A 17 6.17 17.69 -5.60
N CYS A 18 4.85 17.60 -5.41
CA CYS A 18 4.27 16.89 -4.27
C CYS A 18 4.75 15.43 -4.36
N ALA A 19 5.70 15.05 -3.53
CA ALA A 19 6.06 13.64 -3.37
C ALA A 19 4.80 12.90 -2.91
N SER A 20 4.46 11.78 -3.60
CA SER A 20 3.31 10.95 -3.22
C SER A 20 3.55 10.40 -1.81
N ALA A 21 2.84 10.95 -0.86
CA ALA A 21 2.91 10.61 0.57
C ALA A 21 2.15 9.33 0.92
N HIS A 22 1.68 8.56 -0.06
CA HIS A 22 0.81 7.41 0.13
C HIS A 22 1.59 6.11 0.34
N ILE A 23 1.05 5.23 1.20
CA ILE A 23 1.50 3.83 1.22
C ILE A 23 1.15 3.19 -0.12
N THR A 24 2.10 2.49 -0.73
CA THR A 24 1.96 1.89 -2.05
C THR A 24 2.50 0.47 -2.10
N LEU A 25 2.06 -0.31 -3.08
CA LEU A 25 2.71 -1.56 -3.46
C LEU A 25 3.87 -1.27 -4.42
N GLU A 26 5.00 -1.94 -4.26
CA GLU A 26 6.13 -1.85 -5.21
C GLU A 26 5.72 -2.34 -6.59
N GLN A 27 5.13 -3.54 -6.67
CA GLN A 27 4.53 -4.07 -7.88
C GLN A 27 3.01 -3.90 -7.82
N GLN A 28 2.49 -3.05 -8.67
CA GLN A 28 1.06 -2.70 -8.72
C GLN A 28 0.27 -3.50 -9.75
N GLN A 29 0.89 -4.49 -10.40
CA GLN A 29 0.25 -5.38 -11.37
C GLN A 29 0.82 -6.79 -11.25
N ALA A 30 -0.04 -7.80 -11.31
CA ALA A 30 0.38 -9.21 -11.35
C ALA A 30 -0.67 -10.10 -12.03
N PRO A 31 -0.27 -11.22 -12.66
CA PRO A 31 -1.20 -12.15 -13.26
C PRO A 31 -2.03 -12.90 -12.21
N VAL A 32 -3.29 -13.20 -12.50
CA VAL A 32 -4.06 -14.17 -11.71
C VAL A 32 -3.40 -15.56 -11.78
N ALA A 33 -3.70 -16.43 -10.83
CA ALA A 33 -3.11 -17.77 -10.69
C ALA A 33 -1.57 -17.77 -10.56
N SER A 34 -0.98 -16.69 -10.05
CA SER A 34 0.47 -16.57 -9.87
C SER A 34 0.87 -16.31 -8.43
N SER A 35 2.13 -16.61 -8.11
CA SER A 35 2.74 -16.15 -6.86
C SER A 35 2.96 -14.65 -6.90
N TYR A 36 2.70 -13.99 -5.80
CA TYR A 36 2.87 -12.54 -5.66
C TYR A 36 3.63 -12.23 -4.37
N LYS A 37 4.70 -11.46 -4.48
CA LYS A 37 5.40 -10.85 -3.35
C LYS A 37 4.88 -9.44 -3.18
N ALA A 38 4.10 -9.21 -2.16
CA ALA A 38 3.65 -7.88 -1.79
C ALA A 38 4.75 -7.18 -0.99
N VAL A 39 5.23 -6.05 -1.50
CA VAL A 39 6.13 -5.13 -0.80
C VAL A 39 5.34 -3.85 -0.57
N MET A 40 4.88 -3.66 0.65
CA MET A 40 4.13 -2.48 1.07
C MET A 40 5.11 -1.42 1.52
N ARG A 41 5.23 -0.35 0.74
CA ARG A 41 6.14 0.77 1.00
C ARG A 41 5.47 1.82 1.87
N VAL A 42 6.08 2.13 3.02
CA VAL A 42 5.65 3.19 3.94
C VAL A 42 6.66 4.32 3.84
N PRO A 43 6.34 5.42 3.15
CA PRO A 43 7.32 6.43 2.76
C PRO A 43 7.68 7.43 3.89
N HIS A 44 6.85 7.54 4.93
CA HIS A 44 7.03 8.46 6.06
C HIS A 44 6.12 8.08 7.23
N GLY A 45 6.20 8.83 8.32
CA GLY A 45 5.32 8.70 9.47
C GLY A 45 3.98 9.46 9.32
N CYS A 46 3.45 9.98 10.44
CA CYS A 46 2.23 10.77 10.47
C CYS A 46 2.56 12.18 10.97
N ASP A 47 2.54 13.16 10.09
CA ASP A 47 2.77 14.58 10.43
C ASP A 47 4.05 14.79 11.31
N GLY A 48 5.16 14.17 10.90
CA GLY A 48 6.44 14.22 11.62
C GLY A 48 6.59 13.20 12.76
N ALA A 49 5.52 12.47 13.13
CA ALA A 49 5.58 11.42 14.15
C ALA A 49 5.99 10.07 13.56
N ALA A 50 6.85 9.32 14.27
CA ALA A 50 7.31 8.01 13.83
C ALA A 50 6.17 6.99 13.76
N THR A 51 6.16 6.13 12.71
CA THR A 51 5.27 4.98 12.61
C THR A 51 5.65 3.90 13.63
N THR A 52 4.66 3.40 14.36
CA THR A 52 4.83 2.36 15.40
C THR A 52 4.05 1.08 15.13
N SER A 53 3.09 1.13 14.18
CA SER A 53 2.29 -0.03 13.78
C SER A 53 1.83 0.11 12.33
N ILE A 54 1.90 -1.00 11.60
CA ILE A 54 1.31 -1.17 10.27
C ILE A 54 0.42 -2.40 10.30
N ARG A 55 -0.85 -2.23 9.94
CA ARG A 55 -1.83 -3.30 9.86
C ARG A 55 -2.42 -3.35 8.46
N ILE A 56 -2.36 -4.51 7.84
CA ILE A 56 -2.76 -4.74 6.44
C ILE A 56 -3.89 -5.76 6.41
N ARG A 57 -5.04 -5.39 5.90
CA ARG A 57 -6.11 -6.32 5.60
C ARG A 57 -5.83 -7.04 4.28
N ILE A 58 -5.92 -8.36 4.30
CA ILE A 58 -5.72 -9.20 3.12
C ILE A 58 -7.05 -9.34 2.38
N PRO A 59 -7.12 -8.94 1.11
CA PRO A 59 -8.35 -9.06 0.33
C PRO A 59 -8.66 -10.52 -0.06
N GLU A 60 -9.93 -10.79 -0.30
CA GLU A 60 -10.40 -12.09 -0.80
C GLU A 60 -9.68 -12.49 -2.10
N GLY A 61 -9.32 -13.77 -2.19
CA GLY A 61 -8.58 -14.32 -3.33
C GLY A 61 -7.06 -14.11 -3.28
N VAL A 62 -6.54 -13.37 -2.30
CA VAL A 62 -5.10 -13.36 -1.97
C VAL A 62 -4.87 -14.42 -0.89
N ILE A 63 -4.38 -15.57 -1.29
CA ILE A 63 -4.34 -16.79 -0.47
C ILE A 63 -2.91 -17.28 -0.21
N GLY A 64 -2.74 -18.22 0.71
CA GLY A 64 -1.42 -18.79 1.03
C GLY A 64 -0.42 -17.74 1.53
N VAL A 65 -0.90 -16.76 2.25
CA VAL A 65 -0.11 -15.60 2.73
C VAL A 65 0.93 -16.03 3.74
N LYS A 66 2.17 -15.60 3.53
CA LYS A 66 3.30 -15.81 4.45
C LYS A 66 4.02 -14.48 4.67
N PRO A 67 3.85 -13.84 5.83
CA PRO A 67 4.54 -12.60 6.15
C PRO A 67 6.03 -12.81 6.41
N MET A 68 6.81 -11.79 6.13
CA MET A 68 8.21 -11.72 6.48
C MET A 68 8.35 -11.11 7.88
N PRO A 69 8.97 -11.81 8.84
CA PRO A 69 9.34 -11.20 10.12
C PRO A 69 10.27 -10.01 9.89
N LYS A 70 10.13 -8.98 10.72
CA LYS A 70 10.91 -7.74 10.61
C LYS A 70 11.63 -7.48 11.93
N PRO A 71 12.98 -7.34 11.95
CA PRO A 71 13.72 -7.04 13.16
C PRO A 71 13.18 -5.78 13.86
N GLY A 72 13.03 -5.84 15.18
CA GLY A 72 12.50 -4.73 15.98
C GLY A 72 10.99 -4.55 15.92
N TRP A 73 10.25 -5.39 15.16
CA TRP A 73 8.80 -5.37 15.07
C TRP A 73 8.21 -6.71 15.53
N GLN A 74 7.12 -6.65 16.25
CA GLN A 74 6.32 -7.81 16.61
C GLN A 74 5.32 -8.07 15.48
N LEU A 75 5.41 -9.27 14.88
CA LEU A 75 4.49 -9.73 13.85
C LEU A 75 3.30 -10.44 14.48
N ASN A 76 2.08 -10.04 14.11
CA ASN A 76 0.86 -10.76 14.42
C ASN A 76 0.12 -11.14 13.14
N VAL A 77 -0.52 -12.33 13.14
CA VAL A 77 -1.22 -12.91 11.99
C VAL A 77 -2.61 -13.31 12.44
N VAL A 78 -3.63 -12.78 11.79
CA VAL A 78 -5.03 -13.16 12.02
C VAL A 78 -5.48 -14.03 10.86
N SER A 79 -6.06 -15.19 11.17
CA SER A 79 -6.68 -16.09 10.19
C SER A 79 -8.19 -16.11 10.35
N GLY A 80 -8.90 -16.35 9.26
CA GLY A 80 -10.36 -16.42 9.23
C GLY A 80 -10.87 -17.21 8.03
N LYS A 81 -12.17 -17.41 7.98
CA LYS A 81 -12.85 -18.07 6.86
C LYS A 81 -12.92 -17.12 5.67
N TYR A 82 -12.69 -17.66 4.48
CA TYR A 82 -12.94 -16.96 3.22
C TYR A 82 -14.45 -16.91 2.93
N ALA A 83 -14.87 -15.90 2.19
CA ALA A 83 -16.27 -15.78 1.74
C ALA A 83 -16.68 -16.92 0.79
N LYS A 84 -15.71 -17.46 0.05
CA LYS A 84 -15.85 -18.64 -0.82
C LYS A 84 -14.58 -19.48 -0.80
N PRO A 85 -14.64 -20.77 -1.17
CA PRO A 85 -13.43 -21.57 -1.31
C PRO A 85 -12.57 -21.07 -2.47
N TYR A 86 -11.23 -21.16 -2.31
CA TYR A 86 -10.23 -20.89 -3.34
C TYR A 86 -9.37 -22.13 -3.57
N THR A 87 -8.76 -22.22 -4.75
CA THR A 87 -7.87 -23.32 -5.11
C THR A 87 -6.41 -22.90 -4.94
N LEU A 88 -5.64 -23.61 -4.10
CA LEU A 88 -4.22 -23.44 -3.94
C LEU A 88 -3.50 -24.74 -4.30
N ARG A 89 -2.80 -24.78 -5.44
CA ARG A 89 -2.04 -25.96 -5.92
C ARG A 89 -2.88 -27.25 -5.91
N GLY A 90 -4.13 -27.16 -6.37
CA GLY A 90 -5.08 -28.28 -6.42
C GLY A 90 -5.79 -28.59 -5.09
N ALA A 91 -5.43 -27.95 -3.99
CA ALA A 91 -6.12 -28.09 -2.70
C ALA A 91 -7.15 -26.97 -2.50
N LYS A 92 -8.33 -27.34 -1.97
CA LYS A 92 -9.39 -26.40 -1.64
C LYS A 92 -9.09 -25.73 -0.29
N MET A 93 -9.00 -24.41 -0.30
CA MET A 93 -8.79 -23.57 0.88
C MET A 93 -10.08 -22.84 1.23
N THR A 94 -10.54 -23.00 2.47
CA THR A 94 -11.77 -22.35 2.99
C THR A 94 -11.47 -21.29 4.03
N GLU A 95 -10.21 -21.22 4.46
CA GLU A 95 -9.72 -20.27 5.46
C GLU A 95 -8.26 -19.93 5.22
N GLY A 96 -7.80 -18.83 5.76
CA GLY A 96 -6.41 -18.39 5.69
C GLY A 96 -6.22 -17.04 6.35
N VAL A 97 -5.08 -16.41 6.10
CA VAL A 97 -4.74 -15.12 6.69
C VAL A 97 -5.65 -14.04 6.13
N THR A 98 -6.29 -13.29 7.02
CA THR A 98 -7.19 -12.17 6.72
C THR A 98 -6.60 -10.82 7.12
N GLU A 99 -5.63 -10.80 8.05
CA GLU A 99 -4.95 -9.59 8.47
C GLU A 99 -3.52 -9.91 8.92
N LEU A 100 -2.61 -9.00 8.61
CA LEU A 100 -1.24 -8.98 9.11
C LEU A 100 -0.99 -7.67 9.85
N SER A 101 -0.24 -7.71 10.96
CA SER A 101 0.25 -6.50 11.59
C SER A 101 1.67 -6.64 12.09
N TRP A 102 2.43 -5.56 11.94
CA TRP A 102 3.74 -5.36 12.54
C TRP A 102 3.63 -4.18 13.50
N SER A 103 4.00 -4.37 14.77
CA SER A 103 3.86 -3.36 15.83
C SER A 103 5.07 -3.31 16.75
N GLY A 104 5.16 -2.26 17.57
CA GLY A 104 6.22 -2.10 18.56
C GLY A 104 7.58 -1.67 17.99
N GLY A 105 7.69 -1.50 16.67
CA GLY A 105 8.86 -0.91 16.04
C GLY A 105 8.78 0.62 16.04
N LYS A 106 9.79 1.25 15.44
CA LYS A 106 9.83 2.70 15.27
C LYS A 106 10.45 3.05 13.92
N LEU A 107 9.62 3.54 12.98
CA LEU A 107 10.06 4.10 11.72
C LEU A 107 9.97 5.62 11.82
N PRO A 108 11.11 6.34 11.97
CA PRO A 108 11.10 7.79 11.97
C PRO A 108 10.51 8.38 10.69
N ASP A 109 9.86 9.53 10.80
CA ASP A 109 9.19 10.19 9.66
C ASP A 109 10.13 10.49 8.48
N ALA A 110 11.40 10.77 8.76
CA ALA A 110 12.42 11.06 7.75
C ALA A 110 12.88 9.83 6.94
N TYR A 111 12.42 8.62 7.27
CA TYR A 111 12.84 7.39 6.61
C TYR A 111 11.64 6.64 6.03
N TYR A 112 11.89 5.88 4.96
CA TYR A 112 10.92 4.90 4.46
C TYR A 112 11.27 3.49 4.94
N ASP A 113 10.28 2.60 4.92
CA ASP A 113 10.47 1.20 5.20
C ASP A 113 9.46 0.32 4.43
N GLU A 114 9.71 -0.99 4.41
CA GLU A 114 8.92 -1.96 3.66
C GLU A 114 8.38 -3.06 4.56
N PHE A 115 7.10 -3.41 4.39
CA PHE A 115 6.42 -4.51 5.07
C PHE A 115 6.04 -5.56 4.04
N VAL A 116 6.61 -6.75 4.17
CA VAL A 116 6.66 -7.74 3.08
C VAL A 116 5.92 -9.02 3.44
N PHE A 117 5.18 -9.55 2.48
CA PHE A 117 4.63 -10.90 2.54
C PHE A 117 4.58 -11.54 1.16
N THR A 118 4.58 -12.87 1.10
CA THR A 118 4.31 -13.62 -0.12
C THR A 118 2.90 -14.17 -0.09
N SER A 119 2.31 -14.39 -1.26
CA SER A 119 0.97 -14.92 -1.43
C SER A 119 0.80 -15.59 -2.80
N VAL A 120 -0.36 -16.14 -3.04
CA VAL A 120 -0.83 -16.56 -4.36
C VAL A 120 -2.10 -15.79 -4.68
N LEU A 121 -2.17 -15.23 -5.88
CA LEU A 121 -3.39 -14.67 -6.44
C LEU A 121 -4.23 -15.82 -6.99
N ALA A 122 -5.37 -16.09 -6.37
CA ALA A 122 -6.22 -17.21 -6.72
C ALA A 122 -6.67 -17.15 -8.19
N GLU A 123 -6.85 -18.33 -8.83
CA GLU A 123 -7.31 -18.39 -10.21
C GLU A 123 -8.78 -17.96 -10.38
N GLU A 124 -9.53 -17.95 -9.28
CA GLU A 124 -10.92 -17.48 -9.21
C GLU A 124 -11.02 -15.93 -9.19
N LEU A 125 -9.90 -15.21 -9.15
CA LEU A 125 -9.87 -13.76 -9.29
C LEU A 125 -10.07 -13.35 -10.75
N GLU A 126 -10.77 -12.24 -10.96
CA GLU A 126 -11.11 -11.72 -12.28
C GLU A 126 -10.00 -10.82 -12.83
N ALA A 127 -9.40 -11.20 -13.96
CA ALA A 127 -8.42 -10.36 -14.66
C ALA A 127 -9.05 -9.02 -15.09
N GLY A 128 -8.26 -7.94 -15.06
CA GLY A 128 -8.73 -6.59 -15.37
C GLY A 128 -9.30 -5.84 -14.15
N LYS A 129 -9.61 -6.54 -13.05
CA LYS A 129 -10.00 -5.91 -11.79
C LYS A 129 -8.80 -5.49 -10.96
N THR A 130 -9.05 -4.69 -9.92
CA THR A 130 -8.06 -4.30 -8.93
C THR A 130 -8.46 -4.86 -7.58
N VAL A 131 -7.54 -5.55 -6.90
CA VAL A 131 -7.70 -5.90 -5.48
C VAL A 131 -6.99 -4.85 -4.63
N TYR A 132 -7.64 -4.43 -3.55
CA TYR A 132 -7.15 -3.38 -2.67
C TYR A 132 -6.72 -3.95 -1.33
N PHE A 133 -5.64 -3.43 -0.78
CA PHE A 133 -5.10 -3.80 0.52
C PHE A 133 -5.30 -2.64 1.51
N PRO A 134 -6.42 -2.57 2.24
CA PRO A 134 -6.61 -1.54 3.25
C PRO A 134 -5.50 -1.59 4.29
N VAL A 135 -4.87 -0.44 4.57
CA VAL A 135 -3.78 -0.33 5.54
C VAL A 135 -4.14 0.70 6.60
N VAL A 136 -3.88 0.35 7.85
CA VAL A 136 -3.89 1.31 8.97
C VAL A 136 -2.47 1.49 9.44
N GLN A 137 -2.01 2.73 9.42
CA GLN A 137 -0.70 3.17 9.90
C GLN A 137 -0.91 3.93 11.20
N GLU A 138 -0.37 3.41 12.31
CA GLU A 138 -0.39 4.07 13.61
C GLU A 138 0.99 4.66 13.89
N CYS A 139 1.01 5.88 14.38
CA CYS A 139 2.23 6.59 14.73
C CYS A 139 2.27 6.90 16.24
N GLU A 140 3.41 7.39 16.75
CA GLU A 140 3.51 7.88 18.14
C GLU A 140 2.45 8.96 18.44
N LYS A 141 2.10 9.73 17.41
CA LYS A 141 0.97 10.67 17.40
C LYS A 141 0.27 10.56 16.05
N GLY A 142 -1.05 10.42 16.06
CA GLY A 142 -1.86 10.35 14.85
C GLY A 142 -1.96 8.94 14.26
N ILE A 143 -2.84 8.84 13.27
CA ILE A 143 -3.16 7.61 12.56
C ILE A 143 -3.58 7.95 11.14
N HIS A 144 -3.04 7.24 10.15
CA HIS A 144 -3.51 7.28 8.77
C HIS A 144 -4.28 6.00 8.43
N ARG A 145 -5.40 6.17 7.71
CA ARG A 145 -6.28 5.08 7.30
C ARG A 145 -6.34 4.99 5.78
N TRP A 146 -5.37 4.35 5.18
CA TRP A 146 -5.28 4.08 3.75
C TRP A 146 -6.27 2.98 3.37
N ILE A 147 -7.56 3.28 3.43
CA ILE A 147 -8.64 2.28 3.34
C ILE A 147 -9.69 2.62 2.28
N GLU A 148 -9.62 3.79 1.67
CA GLU A 148 -10.59 4.20 0.68
C GLU A 148 -10.38 3.42 -0.62
N ILE A 149 -11.46 2.84 -1.13
CA ILE A 149 -11.46 2.14 -2.42
C ILE A 149 -11.95 3.14 -3.46
N PRO A 150 -11.09 3.59 -4.40
CA PRO A 150 -11.50 4.51 -5.45
C PRO A 150 -12.65 3.90 -6.27
N LYS A 151 -13.65 4.71 -6.58
CA LYS A 151 -14.67 4.34 -7.58
C LYS A 151 -14.02 4.34 -8.96
N ASP A 152 -14.51 3.48 -9.86
CA ASP A 152 -13.98 3.38 -11.21
C ASP A 152 -13.92 4.76 -11.88
N GLY A 153 -12.70 5.21 -12.25
CA GLY A 153 -12.43 6.50 -12.89
C GLY A 153 -12.01 7.66 -11.98
N GLU A 154 -12.05 7.50 -10.66
CA GLU A 154 -11.54 8.52 -9.73
C GLU A 154 -10.06 8.27 -9.41
N HIS A 155 -9.18 9.10 -9.98
CA HIS A 155 -7.82 9.26 -9.49
C HIS A 155 -7.88 10.20 -8.29
N GLY A 156 -7.65 9.67 -7.06
CA GLY A 156 -7.73 10.45 -5.83
C GLY A 156 -6.91 11.74 -5.90
N ALA A 157 -7.55 12.87 -5.62
CA ALA A 157 -6.89 14.16 -5.52
C ALA A 157 -5.88 14.14 -4.37
N GLN A 158 -4.63 14.55 -4.65
CA GLN A 158 -3.55 14.63 -3.67
C GLN A 158 -3.64 15.97 -2.92
N GLY A 159 -3.76 15.93 -1.60
CA GLY A 159 -3.71 17.11 -0.73
C GLY A 159 -3.70 16.69 0.74
N GLU A 160 -3.12 17.49 1.62
CA GLU A 160 -3.24 17.31 3.08
C GLU A 160 -4.71 17.29 3.47
N GLY A 161 -5.18 16.21 4.12
CA GLY A 161 -6.60 15.99 4.44
C GLY A 161 -7.44 15.44 3.29
N GLY A 162 -6.82 15.06 2.14
CA GLY A 162 -7.48 14.41 1.01
C GLY A 162 -7.72 12.91 1.21
N PRO A 163 -8.25 12.24 0.17
CA PRO A 163 -8.53 10.81 0.22
C PRO A 163 -7.27 10.00 0.56
N GLN A 164 -7.45 8.96 1.41
CA GLN A 164 -6.39 8.02 1.80
C GLN A 164 -6.67 6.66 1.13
N PRO A 165 -6.35 6.52 -0.19
CA PRO A 165 -6.70 5.34 -0.95
C PRO A 165 -5.93 4.12 -0.48
N ALA A 166 -6.61 2.97 -0.44
CA ALA A 166 -5.98 1.69 -0.19
C ALA A 166 -5.03 1.34 -1.36
N PRO A 167 -3.82 0.81 -1.08
CA PRO A 167 -2.94 0.29 -2.11
C PRO A 167 -3.62 -0.75 -2.98
N GLY A 168 -3.56 -0.55 -4.30
CA GLY A 168 -4.24 -1.40 -5.28
C GLY A 168 -3.27 -2.25 -6.09
N LEU A 169 -3.67 -3.50 -6.38
CA LEU A 169 -3.00 -4.43 -7.28
C LEU A 169 -3.92 -4.74 -8.46
N ARG A 170 -3.57 -4.29 -9.67
CA ARG A 170 -4.28 -4.61 -10.89
C ARG A 170 -3.99 -6.05 -11.31
N LEU A 171 -5.04 -6.81 -11.53
CA LEU A 171 -4.96 -8.21 -11.95
C LEU A 171 -4.81 -8.30 -13.47
N LEU A 172 -3.75 -8.96 -13.93
CA LEU A 172 -3.52 -9.27 -15.33
C LEU A 172 -4.06 -10.66 -15.68
N PRO A 173 -4.31 -10.96 -16.97
CA PRO A 173 -4.64 -12.30 -17.41
C PRO A 173 -3.59 -13.33 -16.97
N LYS A 174 -4.03 -14.57 -16.75
CA LYS A 174 -3.15 -15.72 -16.49
C LYS A 174 -2.15 -15.87 -17.65
N ARG A 175 -0.88 -16.03 -17.30
CA ARG A 175 0.18 -16.33 -18.30
C ARG A 175 0.17 -17.78 -18.70
#